data_9ff9d2b86c753060f189af00b52b75ba
#
_entry.id   9ff9d2b86c753060f189af00b52b75ba
#
_cell.length_a   1.000
_cell.length_b   1.000
_cell.length_c   1.000
_cell.angle_alpha   90.00
_cell.angle_beta   90.00
_cell.angle_gamma   90.00
#
_symmetry.space_group_name_H-M   'P 1'
#
loop_
_entity.id
_entity.type
_entity.pdbx_description
1 polymer ?
#
loop_
_entity_poly.entity_id
_entity_poly.type
_entity_poly.pdbx_seq_one_letter_code
_entity_poly.pdbx_strand_id
1 'polypeptide(L)'
;MAMIEVQSLNLSFGTGPALNQVLHDVNLRVEKGQAFGLVGESGSGKTTVLRCLAGQYQHWTGALQVNGQQVQRKLEAEHYRTVQMVFQDPYASLHPRHTIESALKEPLAIHRIGDRDDRVREILRKVGLNDSFRFRHPHQLSGGQRQRVAIARALILEPRVLLLDEPTSALDVSVQAEILNLLADLRREQGLTYLMVTHDLAVVAHLCEQVAVMQGGKIVEILDTGELARHEAQHAYTRLLVQASRDMNTHNIEQPVACLAL
;
A
#
# COMPACT_ATOMS: atom_id res chain seq x y z
N MET A 1 18.16 -10.82 -1.77
CA MET A 1 17.64 -11.12 -3.14
C MET A 1 16.44 -10.22 -3.37
N ALA A 2 16.48 -9.38 -4.41
CA ALA A 2 15.40 -8.45 -4.69
C ALA A 2 14.06 -9.17 -4.90
N MET A 3 13.02 -8.69 -4.22
CA MET A 3 11.65 -9.13 -4.43
C MET A 3 10.94 -8.25 -5.45
N ILE A 4 11.21 -6.94 -5.42
CA ILE A 4 10.74 -5.98 -6.43
C ILE A 4 11.95 -5.25 -6.97
N GLU A 5 12.06 -5.14 -8.29
CA GLU A 5 13.09 -4.34 -8.96
C GLU A 5 12.44 -3.53 -10.08
N VAL A 6 12.66 -2.23 -10.03
CA VAL A 6 12.17 -1.25 -11.01
C VAL A 6 13.38 -0.56 -11.61
N GLN A 7 13.54 -0.64 -12.93
CA GLN A 7 14.66 -0.07 -13.67
C GLN A 7 14.14 0.83 -14.78
N SER A 8 14.53 2.09 -14.73
CA SER A 8 14.23 3.14 -15.73
C SER A 8 12.74 3.17 -16.11
N LEU A 9 11.84 3.06 -15.11
CA LEU A 9 10.40 3.06 -15.36
C LEU A 9 9.93 4.43 -15.81
N ASN A 10 9.38 4.49 -17.01
CA ASN A 10 8.75 5.67 -17.56
C ASN A 10 7.30 5.37 -17.94
N LEU A 11 6.41 6.32 -17.72
CA LEU A 11 5.00 6.22 -18.11
C LEU A 11 4.44 7.58 -18.51
N SER A 12 3.70 7.61 -19.61
CA SER A 12 3.00 8.79 -20.10
C SER A 12 1.53 8.47 -20.36
N PHE A 13 0.66 9.45 -20.16
CA PHE A 13 -0.77 9.37 -20.50
C PHE A 13 -1.09 10.38 -21.61
N GLY A 14 -2.13 10.09 -22.39
CA GLY A 14 -2.53 10.93 -23.52
C GLY A 14 -1.74 10.64 -24.79
N THR A 15 -2.02 11.42 -25.85
CA THR A 15 -1.36 11.31 -27.16
C THR A 15 -1.13 12.69 -27.77
N GLY A 16 -0.11 12.81 -28.61
CA GLY A 16 0.19 14.07 -29.31
C GLY A 16 0.45 15.23 -28.35
N PRO A 17 -0.14 16.42 -28.57
CA PRO A 17 0.08 17.60 -27.72
C PRO A 17 -0.42 17.44 -26.26
N ALA A 18 -1.30 16.47 -26.00
CA ALA A 18 -1.82 16.16 -24.67
C ALA A 18 -1.01 15.07 -23.95
N LEU A 19 0.15 14.69 -24.48
CA LEU A 19 1.03 13.71 -23.84
C LEU A 19 1.57 14.28 -22.52
N ASN A 20 1.23 13.62 -21.41
CA ASN A 20 1.70 13.97 -20.08
C ASN A 20 2.53 12.81 -19.51
N GLN A 21 3.83 13.01 -19.37
CA GLN A 21 4.69 12.03 -18.73
C GLN A 21 4.58 12.17 -17.21
N VAL A 22 4.20 11.07 -16.55
CA VAL A 22 3.95 11.02 -15.11
C VAL A 22 5.10 10.34 -14.36
N LEU A 23 5.78 9.39 -15.00
CA LEU A 23 6.96 8.73 -14.41
C LEU A 23 8.18 9.00 -15.30
N HIS A 24 9.29 9.40 -14.68
CA HIS A 24 10.52 9.78 -15.33
C HIS A 24 11.70 9.00 -14.74
N ASP A 25 12.14 7.95 -15.41
CA ASP A 25 13.31 7.15 -15.04
C ASP A 25 13.31 6.70 -13.58
N VAL A 26 12.17 6.14 -13.13
CA VAL A 26 12.02 5.68 -11.74
C VAL A 26 12.81 4.38 -11.56
N ASN A 27 13.67 4.38 -10.54
CA ASN A 27 14.53 3.26 -10.17
C ASN A 27 14.36 2.98 -8.68
N LEU A 28 13.97 1.74 -8.32
CA LEU A 28 13.89 1.30 -6.93
C LEU A 28 14.11 -0.21 -6.82
N ARG A 29 14.53 -0.64 -5.64
CA ARG A 29 14.76 -2.04 -5.31
C ARG A 29 14.26 -2.33 -3.91
N VAL A 30 13.47 -3.39 -3.75
CA VAL A 30 12.94 -3.84 -2.46
C VAL A 30 13.38 -5.27 -2.24
N GLU A 31 14.02 -5.53 -1.11
CA GLU A 31 14.49 -6.86 -0.76
C GLU A 31 13.33 -7.73 -0.23
N LYS A 32 13.52 -9.05 -0.28
CA LYS A 32 12.52 -10.00 0.22
C LYS A 32 12.28 -9.80 1.72
N GLY A 33 11.00 -9.71 2.11
CA GLY A 33 10.58 -9.49 3.50
C GLY A 33 10.70 -8.05 3.99
N GLN A 34 11.22 -7.14 3.16
CA GLN A 34 11.37 -5.72 3.48
C GLN A 34 10.03 -4.98 3.35
N ALA A 35 9.80 -3.99 4.23
CA ALA A 35 8.82 -2.95 4.00
C ALA A 35 9.52 -1.68 3.51
N PHE A 36 9.13 -1.22 2.33
CA PHE A 36 9.71 -0.08 1.65
C PHE A 36 8.64 0.99 1.44
N GLY A 37 8.94 2.23 1.87
CA GLY A 37 8.07 3.37 1.72
C GLY A 37 8.32 4.15 0.42
N LEU A 38 7.27 4.67 -0.19
CA LEU A 38 7.35 5.63 -1.29
C LEU A 38 6.54 6.86 -0.88
N VAL A 39 7.21 7.98 -0.62
CA VAL A 39 6.60 9.22 -0.10
C VAL A 39 6.77 10.39 -1.05
N GLY A 40 5.98 11.43 -0.88
CA GLY A 40 6.03 12.65 -1.69
C GLY A 40 4.65 13.30 -1.80
N GLU A 41 4.56 14.47 -2.44
CA GLU A 41 3.32 15.20 -2.64
C GLU A 41 2.26 14.41 -3.45
N SER A 42 0.99 14.82 -3.31
CA SER A 42 -0.08 14.31 -4.18
C SER A 42 0.25 14.61 -5.65
N GLY A 43 0.02 13.63 -6.53
CA GLY A 43 0.35 13.77 -7.94
C GLY A 43 1.82 13.51 -8.30
N SER A 44 2.72 13.19 -7.36
CA SER A 44 4.13 12.90 -7.66
C SER A 44 4.37 11.56 -8.40
N GLY A 45 3.32 10.74 -8.62
CA GLY A 45 3.40 9.48 -9.37
C GLY A 45 3.46 8.20 -8.53
N LYS A 46 3.42 8.26 -7.20
CA LYS A 46 3.56 7.11 -6.29
C LYS A 46 2.58 5.96 -6.57
N THR A 47 1.27 6.26 -6.55
CA THR A 47 0.22 5.29 -6.88
C THR A 47 0.38 4.74 -8.29
N THR A 48 0.91 5.55 -9.22
CA THR A 48 1.18 5.10 -10.60
C THR A 48 2.25 4.01 -10.64
N VAL A 49 3.31 4.11 -9.83
CA VAL A 49 4.32 3.03 -9.68
C VAL A 49 3.66 1.74 -9.18
N LEU A 50 2.83 1.82 -8.13
CA LEU A 50 2.10 0.64 -7.62
C LEU A 50 1.22 0.01 -8.70
N ARG A 51 0.48 0.83 -9.45
CA ARG A 51 -0.42 0.36 -10.52
C ARG A 51 0.32 -0.29 -11.69
N CYS A 52 1.55 0.15 -12.00
CA CYS A 52 2.40 -0.55 -12.96
C CYS A 52 2.80 -1.94 -12.46
N LEU A 53 3.23 -2.06 -11.19
CA LEU A 53 3.59 -3.33 -10.57
C LEU A 53 2.38 -4.28 -10.43
N ALA A 54 1.19 -3.73 -10.11
CA ALA A 54 -0.05 -4.50 -10.05
C ALA A 54 -0.61 -4.90 -11.43
N GLY A 55 -0.01 -4.38 -12.52
CA GLY A 55 -0.43 -4.67 -13.89
C GLY A 55 -1.66 -3.93 -14.37
N GLN A 56 -2.11 -2.89 -13.65
CA GLN A 56 -3.22 -2.03 -14.07
C GLN A 56 -2.81 -1.12 -15.23
N TYR A 57 -1.55 -0.67 -15.27
CA TYR A 57 -0.96 0.06 -16.38
C TYR A 57 0.07 -0.81 -17.10
N GLN A 58 -0.06 -0.94 -18.41
CA GLN A 58 0.76 -1.85 -19.22
C GLN A 58 1.58 -1.13 -20.30
N HIS A 59 1.41 0.20 -20.45
CA HIS A 59 2.04 1.00 -21.50
C HIS A 59 3.28 1.77 -21.02
N TRP A 60 3.91 1.27 -19.95
CA TRP A 60 5.18 1.77 -19.44
C TRP A 60 6.38 1.30 -20.29
N THR A 61 7.54 1.98 -20.15
CA THR A 61 8.84 1.56 -20.66
C THR A 61 9.84 1.40 -19.51
N GLY A 62 10.93 0.70 -19.74
CA GLY A 62 11.88 0.25 -18.71
C GLY A 62 11.72 -1.22 -18.39
N ALA A 63 12.17 -1.65 -17.21
CA ALA A 63 12.04 -3.04 -16.76
C ALA A 63 11.44 -3.10 -15.35
N LEU A 64 10.50 -4.02 -15.15
CA LEU A 64 9.92 -4.36 -13.86
C LEU A 64 10.13 -5.85 -13.59
N GLN A 65 10.62 -6.19 -12.40
CA GLN A 65 10.76 -7.57 -11.96
C GLN A 65 10.09 -7.74 -10.58
N VAL A 66 9.40 -8.86 -10.41
CA VAL A 66 8.84 -9.26 -9.11
C VAL A 66 9.17 -10.73 -8.89
N ASN A 67 9.71 -11.03 -7.71
CA ASN A 67 10.12 -12.39 -7.33
C ASN A 67 11.04 -13.05 -8.37
N GLY A 68 11.95 -12.26 -8.98
CA GLY A 68 12.87 -12.71 -10.02
C GLY A 68 12.26 -12.93 -11.41
N GLN A 69 10.96 -12.68 -11.57
CA GLN A 69 10.27 -12.79 -12.84
C GLN A 69 10.01 -11.42 -13.45
N GLN A 70 10.28 -11.26 -14.74
CA GLN A 70 9.99 -10.02 -15.44
C GLN A 70 8.47 -9.82 -15.58
N VAL A 71 8.00 -8.64 -15.18
CA VAL A 71 6.61 -8.21 -15.35
C VAL A 71 6.37 -7.94 -16.84
N GLN A 72 5.58 -8.78 -17.47
CA GLN A 72 5.24 -8.65 -18.89
C GLN A 72 4.03 -7.73 -19.07
N ARG A 73 3.85 -7.19 -20.26
CA ARG A 73 2.64 -6.40 -20.60
C ARG A 73 1.35 -7.22 -20.45
N LYS A 74 1.38 -8.50 -20.81
CA LYS A 74 0.27 -9.44 -20.55
C LYS A 74 0.65 -10.29 -19.35
N LEU A 75 0.03 -10.01 -18.22
CA LEU A 75 0.30 -10.72 -16.96
C LEU A 75 -0.38 -12.07 -16.93
N GLU A 76 0.31 -13.05 -16.37
CA GLU A 76 -0.21 -14.38 -16.10
C GLU A 76 -0.91 -14.43 -14.73
N ALA A 77 -1.72 -15.47 -14.53
CA ALA A 77 -2.45 -15.67 -13.27
C ALA A 77 -1.51 -15.76 -12.05
N GLU A 78 -0.28 -16.24 -12.23
CA GLU A 78 0.74 -16.35 -11.20
C GLU A 78 1.19 -14.97 -10.68
N HIS A 79 1.31 -13.97 -11.57
CA HIS A 79 1.63 -12.61 -11.15
C HIS A 79 0.55 -12.06 -10.20
N TYR A 80 -0.73 -12.22 -10.55
CA TYR A 80 -1.85 -11.76 -9.71
C TYR A 80 -1.98 -12.54 -8.39
N ARG A 81 -1.43 -13.77 -8.30
CA ARG A 81 -1.32 -14.47 -7.01
C ARG A 81 -0.15 -13.95 -6.18
N THR A 82 0.96 -13.61 -6.85
CA THR A 82 2.19 -13.15 -6.18
C THR A 82 2.09 -11.73 -5.67
N VAL A 83 1.41 -10.85 -6.42
CA VAL A 83 1.28 -9.41 -6.13
C VAL A 83 -0.18 -9.07 -5.89
N GLN A 84 -0.47 -8.57 -4.72
CA GLN A 84 -1.80 -8.05 -4.38
C GLN A 84 -1.72 -6.59 -3.93
N MET A 85 -2.82 -5.87 -4.06
CA MET A 85 -2.87 -4.43 -3.74
C MET A 85 -4.02 -4.13 -2.79
N VAL A 86 -3.72 -3.36 -1.75
CA VAL A 86 -4.70 -2.72 -0.87
C VAL A 86 -4.83 -1.28 -1.33
N PHE A 87 -6.04 -0.88 -1.72
CA PHE A 87 -6.33 0.44 -2.25
C PHE A 87 -6.62 1.44 -1.12
N GLN A 88 -6.42 2.72 -1.41
CA GLN A 88 -6.68 3.85 -0.52
C GLN A 88 -8.13 3.88 -0.01
N ASP A 89 -9.10 3.63 -0.91
CA ASP A 89 -10.52 3.56 -0.54
C ASP A 89 -10.97 2.09 -0.43
N PRO A 90 -11.21 1.58 0.80
CA PRO A 90 -11.70 0.23 0.99
C PRO A 90 -13.12 0.01 0.43
N TYR A 91 -13.93 1.07 0.29
CA TYR A 91 -15.24 0.98 -0.35
C TYR A 91 -15.14 0.65 -1.83
N ALA A 92 -14.20 1.27 -2.54
CA ALA A 92 -13.99 1.02 -3.96
C ALA A 92 -13.52 -0.43 -4.24
N SER A 93 -12.95 -1.11 -3.23
CA SER A 93 -12.46 -2.49 -3.36
C SER A 93 -13.52 -3.55 -3.02
N LEU A 94 -14.66 -3.17 -2.43
CA LEU A 94 -15.71 -4.09 -1.98
C LEU A 94 -17.04 -3.79 -2.67
N HIS A 95 -17.60 -4.78 -3.37
CA HIS A 95 -18.90 -4.60 -4.01
C HIS A 95 -20.01 -4.42 -2.95
N PRO A 96 -20.78 -3.30 -2.97
CA PRO A 96 -21.69 -2.94 -1.86
C PRO A 96 -22.82 -3.94 -1.60
N ARG A 97 -23.19 -4.77 -2.60
CA ARG A 97 -24.25 -5.77 -2.51
C ARG A 97 -23.74 -7.19 -2.18
N HIS A 98 -22.41 -7.39 -2.12
CA HIS A 98 -21.86 -8.68 -1.74
C HIS A 98 -21.69 -8.75 -0.22
N THR A 99 -21.89 -9.92 0.35
CA THR A 99 -21.43 -10.20 1.71
C THR A 99 -19.92 -10.26 1.74
N ILE A 100 -19.33 -10.07 2.92
CA ILE A 100 -17.89 -10.19 3.11
C ILE A 100 -17.38 -11.57 2.69
N GLU A 101 -18.14 -12.62 3.00
CA GLU A 101 -17.82 -13.97 2.54
C GLU A 101 -17.73 -14.05 1.01
N SER A 102 -18.73 -13.50 0.30
CA SER A 102 -18.73 -13.49 -1.17
C SER A 102 -17.54 -12.74 -1.73
N ALA A 103 -17.20 -11.58 -1.15
CA ALA A 103 -16.05 -10.76 -1.57
C ALA A 103 -14.71 -11.46 -1.32
N LEU A 104 -14.57 -12.24 -0.24
CA LEU A 104 -13.37 -13.01 0.06
C LEU A 104 -13.29 -14.31 -0.76
N LYS A 105 -14.39 -14.94 -1.10
CA LYS A 105 -14.42 -16.15 -1.95
C LYS A 105 -14.17 -15.86 -3.43
N GLU A 106 -14.40 -14.63 -3.90
CA GLU A 106 -14.25 -14.24 -5.30
C GLU A 106 -12.82 -14.47 -5.83
N PRO A 107 -11.74 -13.98 -5.19
CA PRO A 107 -10.37 -14.26 -5.62
C PRO A 107 -10.05 -15.76 -5.67
N LEU A 108 -10.50 -16.52 -4.67
CA LEU A 108 -10.31 -17.97 -4.62
C LEU A 108 -11.02 -18.68 -5.78
N ALA A 109 -12.21 -18.19 -6.17
CA ALA A 109 -12.96 -18.73 -7.28
C ALA A 109 -12.26 -18.46 -8.62
N ILE A 110 -11.79 -17.22 -8.84
CA ILE A 110 -11.06 -16.80 -10.04
C ILE A 110 -9.80 -17.67 -10.24
N HIS A 111 -9.06 -17.90 -9.15
CA HIS A 111 -7.83 -18.70 -9.16
C HIS A 111 -8.06 -20.21 -8.98
N ARG A 112 -9.33 -20.68 -8.92
CA ARG A 112 -9.72 -22.08 -8.77
C ARG A 112 -9.12 -22.76 -7.54
N ILE A 113 -9.03 -22.01 -6.42
CA ILE A 113 -8.54 -22.50 -5.13
C ILE A 113 -9.71 -23.13 -4.37
N GLY A 114 -9.46 -24.32 -3.81
CA GLY A 114 -10.41 -25.06 -2.97
C GLY A 114 -10.47 -24.55 -1.52
N ASP A 115 -11.21 -25.29 -0.66
CA ASP A 115 -11.33 -25.06 0.79
C ASP A 115 -11.70 -23.60 1.16
N ARG A 116 -12.59 -23.01 0.35
CA ARG A 116 -12.88 -21.57 0.40
C ARG A 116 -13.50 -21.14 1.72
N ASP A 117 -14.32 -21.99 2.33
CA ASP A 117 -14.98 -21.67 3.61
C ASP A 117 -13.96 -21.58 4.74
N ASP A 118 -13.02 -22.52 4.82
CA ASP A 118 -12.00 -22.55 5.86
C ASP A 118 -10.97 -21.44 5.67
N ARG A 119 -10.58 -21.16 4.43
CA ARG A 119 -9.71 -20.02 4.10
C ARG A 119 -10.35 -18.69 4.48
N VAL A 120 -11.64 -18.50 4.25
CA VAL A 120 -12.36 -17.28 4.66
C VAL A 120 -12.39 -17.15 6.19
N ARG A 121 -12.63 -18.23 6.94
CA ARG A 121 -12.58 -18.20 8.41
C ARG A 121 -11.18 -17.86 8.92
N GLU A 122 -10.17 -18.50 8.34
CA GLU A 122 -8.78 -18.30 8.73
C GLU A 122 -8.32 -16.85 8.48
N ILE A 123 -8.59 -16.30 7.29
CA ILE A 123 -8.15 -14.94 6.95
C ILE A 123 -8.88 -13.88 7.79
N LEU A 124 -10.16 -14.05 8.09
CA LEU A 124 -10.88 -13.14 8.98
C LEU A 124 -10.25 -13.13 10.36
N ARG A 125 -9.92 -14.31 10.91
CA ARG A 125 -9.24 -14.41 12.21
C ARG A 125 -7.87 -13.73 12.18
N LYS A 126 -7.07 -13.91 11.11
CA LYS A 126 -5.76 -13.26 10.93
C LYS A 126 -5.84 -11.74 10.94
N VAL A 127 -6.92 -11.16 10.42
CA VAL A 127 -7.14 -9.71 10.46
C VAL A 127 -7.92 -9.23 11.69
N GLY A 128 -8.13 -10.10 12.70
CA GLY A 128 -8.80 -9.76 13.96
C GLY A 128 -10.31 -9.59 13.85
N LEU A 129 -10.95 -10.25 12.89
CA LEU A 129 -12.40 -10.29 12.74
C LEU A 129 -12.94 -11.68 13.06
N ASN A 130 -14.08 -11.75 13.76
CA ASN A 130 -14.72 -13.03 14.06
C ASN A 130 -15.57 -13.55 12.88
N ASP A 131 -15.98 -14.81 12.94
CA ASP A 131 -16.68 -15.50 11.85
C ASP A 131 -18.03 -14.86 11.48
N SER A 132 -18.70 -14.17 12.41
CA SER A 132 -19.99 -13.52 12.14
C SER A 132 -19.90 -12.39 11.10
N PHE A 133 -18.70 -11.85 10.86
CA PHE A 133 -18.49 -10.82 9.83
C PHE A 133 -18.71 -11.34 8.41
N ARG A 134 -18.62 -12.65 8.17
CA ARG A 134 -18.87 -13.27 6.85
C ARG A 134 -20.20 -12.86 6.24
N PHE A 135 -21.22 -12.77 7.08
CA PHE A 135 -22.61 -12.54 6.65
C PHE A 135 -22.97 -11.06 6.57
N ARG A 136 -22.07 -10.16 6.95
CA ARG A 136 -22.30 -8.72 6.87
C ARG A 136 -22.00 -8.19 5.47
N HIS A 137 -22.60 -7.04 5.17
CA HIS A 137 -22.31 -6.25 3.98
C HIS A 137 -21.33 -5.11 4.31
N PRO A 138 -20.60 -4.53 3.34
CA PRO A 138 -19.63 -3.46 3.58
C PRO A 138 -20.19 -2.24 4.33
N HIS A 139 -21.45 -1.87 4.08
CA HIS A 139 -22.12 -0.75 4.76
C HIS A 139 -22.41 -1.00 6.24
N GLN A 140 -22.35 -2.23 6.71
CA GLN A 140 -22.55 -2.63 8.12
C GLN A 140 -21.24 -2.64 8.92
N LEU A 141 -20.13 -2.22 8.32
CA LEU A 141 -18.79 -2.22 8.93
C LEU A 141 -18.34 -0.79 9.24
N SER A 142 -17.55 -0.64 10.33
CA SER A 142 -16.78 0.60 10.58
C SER A 142 -15.68 0.78 9.54
N GLY A 143 -15.07 1.97 9.46
CA GLY A 143 -13.93 2.24 8.57
C GLY A 143 -12.78 1.25 8.77
N GLY A 144 -12.33 1.04 10.01
CA GLY A 144 -11.28 0.11 10.34
C GLY A 144 -11.63 -1.36 10.06
N GLN A 145 -12.89 -1.76 10.29
CA GLN A 145 -13.36 -3.11 9.95
C GLN A 145 -13.35 -3.33 8.43
N ARG A 146 -13.76 -2.34 7.64
CA ARG A 146 -13.67 -2.41 6.17
C ARG A 146 -12.24 -2.50 5.69
N GLN A 147 -11.32 -1.74 6.29
CA GLN A 147 -9.91 -1.81 5.97
C GLN A 147 -9.34 -3.20 6.28
N ARG A 148 -9.68 -3.79 7.42
CA ARG A 148 -9.30 -5.18 7.74
C ARG A 148 -9.83 -6.18 6.71
N VAL A 149 -11.05 -6.01 6.22
CA VAL A 149 -11.61 -6.85 5.14
C VAL A 149 -10.88 -6.62 3.81
N ALA A 150 -10.53 -5.38 3.45
CA ALA A 150 -9.75 -5.10 2.24
C ALA A 150 -8.35 -5.76 2.30
N ILE A 151 -7.69 -5.70 3.46
CA ILE A 151 -6.44 -6.41 3.72
C ILE A 151 -6.64 -7.93 3.63
N ALA A 152 -7.70 -8.48 4.24
CA ALA A 152 -8.02 -9.89 4.16
C ALA A 152 -8.22 -10.36 2.71
N ARG A 153 -8.92 -9.56 1.90
CA ARG A 153 -9.16 -9.87 0.48
C ARG A 153 -7.87 -9.92 -0.33
N ALA A 154 -6.93 -9.03 -0.04
CA ALA A 154 -5.62 -9.06 -0.67
C ALA A 154 -4.77 -10.26 -0.21
N LEU A 155 -4.86 -10.65 1.06
CA LEU A 155 -4.05 -11.72 1.64
C LEU A 155 -4.58 -13.14 1.37
N ILE A 156 -5.85 -13.30 0.99
CA ILE A 156 -6.49 -14.61 0.88
C ILE A 156 -5.86 -15.51 -0.21
N LEU A 157 -5.15 -14.92 -1.16
CA LEU A 157 -4.37 -15.61 -2.17
C LEU A 157 -2.94 -15.96 -1.72
N GLU A 158 -2.57 -15.63 -0.48
CA GLU A 158 -1.24 -15.85 0.09
C GLU A 158 -0.14 -15.22 -0.80
N PRO A 159 -0.22 -13.90 -1.09
CA PRO A 159 0.75 -13.24 -1.94
C PRO A 159 2.14 -13.18 -1.30
N ARG A 160 3.18 -12.92 -2.09
CA ARG A 160 4.54 -12.62 -1.60
C ARG A 160 4.78 -11.12 -1.48
N VAL A 161 4.07 -10.34 -2.28
CA VAL A 161 4.17 -8.88 -2.34
C VAL A 161 2.81 -8.27 -2.07
N LEU A 162 2.78 -7.32 -1.14
CA LEU A 162 1.61 -6.50 -0.87
C LEU A 162 1.92 -5.04 -1.18
N LEU A 163 1.22 -4.50 -2.16
CA LEU A 163 1.26 -3.09 -2.54
C LEU A 163 0.21 -2.35 -1.69
N LEU A 164 0.63 -1.35 -0.93
CA LEU A 164 -0.21 -0.60 0.00
C LEU A 164 -0.34 0.84 -0.49
N ASP A 165 -1.50 1.21 -1.00
CA ASP A 165 -1.78 2.57 -1.48
C ASP A 165 -2.54 3.34 -0.39
N GLU A 166 -1.82 4.14 0.39
CA GLU A 166 -2.35 4.94 1.52
C GLU A 166 -3.30 4.16 2.45
N PRO A 167 -2.87 3.02 3.02
CA PRO A 167 -3.77 2.06 3.66
C PRO A 167 -4.47 2.56 4.92
N THR A 168 -4.12 3.75 5.42
CA THR A 168 -4.66 4.31 6.67
C THR A 168 -5.16 5.75 6.55
N SER A 169 -5.08 6.38 5.36
CA SER A 169 -5.38 7.81 5.18
C SER A 169 -6.82 8.22 5.48
N ALA A 170 -7.77 7.28 5.40
CA ALA A 170 -9.20 7.52 5.66
C ALA A 170 -9.65 7.11 7.08
N LEU A 171 -8.70 6.84 7.98
CA LEU A 171 -8.97 6.33 9.33
C LEU A 171 -8.57 7.36 10.39
N ASP A 172 -9.25 7.31 11.53
CA ASP A 172 -8.83 8.06 12.71
C ASP A 172 -7.51 7.51 13.29
N VAL A 173 -6.81 8.33 14.09
CA VAL A 173 -5.45 8.05 14.56
C VAL A 173 -5.35 6.72 15.33
N SER A 174 -6.37 6.39 16.15
CA SER A 174 -6.35 5.17 16.95
C SER A 174 -6.50 3.92 16.08
N VAL A 175 -7.42 3.96 15.14
CA VAL A 175 -7.66 2.86 14.18
C VAL A 175 -6.48 2.74 13.20
N GLN A 176 -5.87 3.86 12.80
CA GLN A 176 -4.66 3.86 11.99
C GLN A 176 -3.53 3.05 12.66
N ALA A 177 -3.26 3.32 13.95
CA ALA A 177 -2.24 2.57 14.71
C ALA A 177 -2.54 1.06 14.76
N GLU A 178 -3.81 0.67 14.96
CA GLU A 178 -4.22 -0.72 14.94
C GLU A 178 -3.96 -1.40 13.58
N ILE A 179 -4.27 -0.72 12.48
CA ILE A 179 -4.04 -1.26 11.13
C ILE A 179 -2.54 -1.38 10.83
N LEU A 180 -1.72 -0.40 11.24
CA LEU A 180 -0.27 -0.46 11.06
C LEU A 180 0.35 -1.62 11.85
N ASN A 181 -0.07 -1.83 13.10
CA ASN A 181 0.38 -2.95 13.91
C ASN A 181 -0.04 -4.29 13.27
N LEU A 182 -1.28 -4.40 12.80
CA LEU A 182 -1.75 -5.58 12.07
C LEU A 182 -0.88 -5.87 10.84
N LEU A 183 -0.55 -4.86 10.04
CA LEU A 183 0.32 -5.01 8.86
C LEU A 183 1.73 -5.44 9.26
N ALA A 184 2.30 -4.88 10.36
CA ALA A 184 3.61 -5.28 10.88
C ALA A 184 3.63 -6.74 11.31
N ASP A 185 2.61 -7.20 12.04
CA ASP A 185 2.48 -8.58 12.49
C ASP A 185 2.32 -9.54 11.31
N LEU A 186 1.41 -9.25 10.37
CA LEU A 186 1.21 -10.06 9.17
C LEU A 186 2.48 -10.19 8.32
N ARG A 187 3.25 -9.10 8.18
CA ARG A 187 4.53 -9.14 7.47
C ARG A 187 5.51 -10.08 8.14
N ARG A 188 5.67 -9.97 9.46
CA ARG A 188 6.59 -10.79 10.24
C ARG A 188 6.21 -12.28 10.20
N GLU A 189 4.91 -12.58 10.36
CA GLU A 189 4.42 -13.95 10.42
C GLU A 189 4.45 -14.66 9.07
N GLN A 190 4.20 -13.93 7.98
CA GLN A 190 4.07 -14.52 6.63
C GLN A 190 5.27 -14.24 5.72
N GLY A 191 6.26 -13.48 6.19
CA GLY A 191 7.43 -13.11 5.38
C GLY A 191 7.10 -12.24 4.17
N LEU A 192 6.06 -11.40 4.28
CA LEU A 192 5.58 -10.56 3.20
C LEU A 192 6.57 -9.43 2.88
N THR A 193 6.64 -9.05 1.61
CA THR A 193 7.35 -7.86 1.15
C THR A 193 6.34 -6.76 0.88
N TYR A 194 6.57 -5.56 1.43
CA TYR A 194 5.68 -4.42 1.24
C TYR A 194 6.34 -3.33 0.40
N LEU A 195 5.56 -2.77 -0.52
CA LEU A 195 5.81 -1.44 -1.10
C LEU A 195 4.62 -0.57 -0.75
N MET A 196 4.85 0.42 0.13
CA MET A 196 3.80 1.26 0.69
C MET A 196 3.91 2.69 0.18
N VAL A 197 2.82 3.22 -0.33
CA VAL A 197 2.65 4.65 -0.66
C VAL A 197 1.94 5.34 0.49
N THR A 198 2.48 6.45 0.95
CA THR A 198 1.84 7.35 1.91
C THR A 198 2.43 8.76 1.78
N HIS A 199 1.71 9.75 2.28
CA HIS A 199 2.21 11.11 2.48
C HIS A 199 2.61 11.36 3.95
N ASP A 200 2.35 10.40 4.85
CA ASP A 200 2.65 10.49 6.28
C ASP A 200 3.98 9.79 6.61
N LEU A 201 4.98 10.60 7.00
CA LEU A 201 6.29 10.11 7.37
C LEU A 201 6.30 9.32 8.69
N ALA A 202 5.33 9.56 9.60
CA ALA A 202 5.21 8.78 10.82
C ALA A 202 4.78 7.34 10.54
N VAL A 203 3.89 7.15 9.55
CA VAL A 203 3.48 5.83 9.05
C VAL A 203 4.68 5.08 8.48
N VAL A 204 5.52 5.76 7.68
CA VAL A 204 6.75 5.17 7.12
C VAL A 204 7.72 4.77 8.22
N ALA A 205 7.97 5.65 9.17
CA ALA A 205 8.90 5.40 10.28
C ALA A 205 8.44 4.21 11.15
N HIS A 206 7.13 3.96 11.23
CA HIS A 206 6.58 2.84 12.00
C HIS A 206 6.71 1.49 11.30
N LEU A 207 6.54 1.43 9.99
CA LEU A 207 6.38 0.16 9.24
C LEU A 207 7.56 -0.16 8.33
N CYS A 208 8.27 0.84 7.79
CA CYS A 208 9.27 0.66 6.75
C CYS A 208 10.70 0.74 7.27
N GLU A 209 11.62 0.00 6.65
CA GLU A 209 13.06 0.09 6.89
C GLU A 209 13.71 1.18 6.02
N GLN A 210 13.23 1.32 4.78
CA GLN A 210 13.73 2.29 3.82
C GLN A 210 12.59 3.07 3.19
N VAL A 211 12.93 4.25 2.70
CA VAL A 211 11.97 5.14 2.03
C VAL A 211 12.61 5.79 0.82
N ALA A 212 11.87 5.82 -0.29
CA ALA A 212 12.17 6.64 -1.45
C ALA A 212 11.27 7.88 -1.43
N VAL A 213 11.88 9.03 -1.64
CA VAL A 213 11.18 10.32 -1.78
C VAL A 213 10.96 10.61 -3.25
N MET A 214 9.71 10.85 -3.62
CA MET A 214 9.31 11.07 -5.01
C MET A 214 8.80 12.49 -5.22
N GLN A 215 9.35 13.18 -6.23
CA GLN A 215 8.94 14.53 -6.66
C GLN A 215 8.85 14.59 -8.18
N GLY A 216 7.72 15.12 -8.71
CA GLY A 216 7.56 15.33 -10.15
C GLY A 216 7.84 14.09 -11.00
N GLY A 217 7.39 12.92 -10.58
CA GLY A 217 7.56 11.66 -11.31
C GLY A 217 8.94 11.00 -11.18
N LYS A 218 9.85 11.53 -10.35
CA LYS A 218 11.21 11.01 -10.15
C LYS A 218 11.45 10.65 -8.69
N ILE A 219 12.27 9.64 -8.43
CA ILE A 219 12.86 9.42 -7.11
C ILE A 219 14.02 10.39 -6.96
N VAL A 220 13.96 11.26 -5.95
CA VAL A 220 14.97 12.28 -5.69
C VAL A 220 15.95 11.87 -4.59
N GLU A 221 15.54 10.96 -3.71
CA GLU A 221 16.37 10.43 -2.63
C GLU A 221 15.83 9.09 -2.14
N ILE A 222 16.73 8.18 -1.75
CA ILE A 222 16.40 6.94 -1.02
C ILE A 222 17.25 6.94 0.24
N LEU A 223 16.63 6.68 1.39
CA LEU A 223 17.31 6.67 2.69
C LEU A 223 16.68 5.65 3.64
N ASP A 224 17.44 5.25 4.65
CA ASP A 224 16.91 4.45 5.72
C ASP A 224 16.00 5.28 6.64
N THR A 225 14.96 4.68 7.22
CA THR A 225 14.05 5.41 8.12
C THR A 225 14.77 5.94 9.36
N GLY A 226 15.89 5.32 9.78
CA GLY A 226 16.78 5.85 10.81
C GLY A 226 17.46 7.16 10.42
N GLU A 227 17.90 7.29 9.16
CA GLU A 227 18.48 8.54 8.61
C GLU A 227 17.44 9.65 8.53
N LEU A 228 16.22 9.27 8.12
CA LEU A 228 15.08 10.19 8.10
C LEU A 228 14.79 10.74 9.52
N ALA A 229 14.81 9.90 10.53
CA ALA A 229 14.59 10.27 11.92
C ALA A 229 15.71 11.18 12.48
N ARG A 230 16.97 10.97 12.06
CA ARG A 230 18.13 11.78 12.45
C ARG A 230 18.31 13.06 11.64
N HIS A 231 17.42 13.34 10.65
CA HIS A 231 17.49 14.51 9.76
C HIS A 231 18.72 14.54 8.86
N GLU A 232 19.19 13.37 8.45
CA GLU A 232 20.36 13.22 7.58
C GLU A 232 19.99 13.34 6.08
N ALA A 233 18.76 13.74 5.75
CA ALA A 233 18.29 13.98 4.40
C ALA A 233 19.16 15.01 3.66
N GLN A 234 19.65 14.64 2.49
CA GLN A 234 20.56 15.47 1.69
C GLN A 234 19.82 16.30 0.65
N HIS A 235 18.73 15.79 0.09
CA HIS A 235 17.96 16.49 -0.91
C HIS A 235 17.09 17.60 -0.27
N ALA A 236 17.08 18.80 -0.87
CA ALA A 236 16.37 19.97 -0.35
C ALA A 236 14.87 19.70 -0.16
N TYR A 237 14.25 19.03 -1.11
CA TYR A 237 12.82 18.65 -1.04
C TYR A 237 12.53 17.67 0.11
N THR A 238 13.41 16.70 0.35
CA THR A 238 13.25 15.76 1.48
C THR A 238 13.28 16.50 2.82
N ARG A 239 14.21 17.46 2.97
CA ARG A 239 14.27 18.29 4.19
C ARG A 239 13.01 19.10 4.40
N LEU A 240 12.46 19.70 3.34
CA LEU A 240 11.19 20.44 3.41
C LEU A 240 10.03 19.52 3.80
N LEU A 241 9.96 18.32 3.23
CA LEU A 241 8.91 17.33 3.54
C LEU A 241 8.97 16.90 5.01
N VAL A 242 10.18 16.63 5.54
CA VAL A 242 10.40 16.28 6.96
C VAL A 242 10.00 17.42 7.87
N GLN A 243 10.36 18.66 7.54
CA GLN A 243 10.00 19.83 8.33
C GLN A 243 8.49 20.05 8.36
N ALA A 244 7.82 20.01 7.22
CA ALA A 244 6.36 20.16 7.11
C ALA A 244 5.60 19.09 7.91
N SER A 245 6.07 17.83 7.91
CA SER A 245 5.48 16.74 8.70
C SER A 245 5.57 17.00 10.21
N ARG A 246 6.62 17.65 10.67
CA ARG A 246 6.79 18.02 12.09
C ARG A 246 5.87 19.15 12.52
N ASP A 247 5.78 20.19 11.71
CA ASP A 247 4.95 21.35 12.01
C ASP A 247 3.48 20.94 12.14
N MET A 248 3.02 19.98 11.32
CA MET A 248 1.67 19.40 11.44
C MET A 248 1.50 18.61 12.75
N ASN A 249 2.49 17.86 13.20
CA ASN A 249 2.40 17.07 14.43
C ASN A 249 2.45 17.95 15.69
N THR A 250 3.17 19.07 15.67
CA THR A 250 3.25 20.01 16.80
C THR A 250 1.93 20.77 17.01
N HIS A 251 1.27 21.17 15.93
CA HIS A 251 -0.04 21.84 16.01
C HIS A 251 -1.16 20.94 16.53
N ASN A 252 -1.09 19.62 16.29
CA ASN A 252 -2.08 18.67 16.83
C ASN A 252 -1.92 18.36 18.32
N ILE A 253 -0.76 18.68 18.93
CA ILE A 253 -0.51 18.49 20.36
C ILE A 253 -0.93 19.73 21.17
N GLU A 254 -1.01 20.92 20.57
CA GLU A 254 -1.32 22.19 21.23
C GLU A 254 -2.81 22.56 21.26
N GLN A 255 -3.73 21.76 20.72
CA GLN A 255 -5.15 21.95 20.94
C GLN A 255 -5.61 21.18 22.20
N PRO A 256 -5.70 21.82 23.38
CA PRO A 256 -6.35 21.20 24.52
C PRO A 256 -7.83 21.00 24.17
N VAL A 257 -8.32 19.79 24.39
CA VAL A 257 -9.76 19.48 24.37
C VAL A 257 -10.44 20.50 25.27
N ALA A 258 -11.04 21.52 24.68
CA ALA A 258 -11.92 22.42 25.41
C ALA A 258 -13.08 21.58 25.95
N CYS A 259 -13.03 21.33 27.24
CA CYS A 259 -14.10 20.71 28.01
C CYS A 259 -15.37 21.53 27.77
N LEU A 260 -16.31 21.01 26.97
CA LEU A 260 -17.68 21.47 26.94
C LEU A 260 -18.33 20.95 28.24
N ALA A 261 -18.19 21.79 29.28
CA ALA A 261 -19.14 21.77 30.40
C ALA A 261 -20.36 22.58 29.93
N LEU A 262 -21.49 21.90 29.71
CA LEU A 262 -22.87 22.39 30.08
C LEU A 262 -23.82 21.23 29.81
#